data_461d29a80ef2500a170a9dbb431f3ac1
#
_entry.id   461d29a80ef2500a170a9dbb431f3ac1
#
_cell.length_a   1.000
_cell.length_b   1.000
_cell.length_c   1.000
_cell.angle_alpha   90.00
_cell.angle_beta   90.00
_cell.angle_gamma   90.00
#
_symmetry.space_group_name_H-M   'P 1'
#
loop_
_entity.id
_entity.type
_entity.pdbx_description
1 polymer ?
#
loop_
_entity_poly.entity_id
_entity_poly.type
_entity_poly.pdbx_seq_one_letter_code
_entity_poly.pdbx_strand_id
1 'polypeptide(L)'
;RGSLGKFPVVLASATPAIESHVNARIGRYRHVTLPGRYSGAELPAITAIDLRAEQPDKGRWLAPRLVSAIAETMEKGQQSLLFLNRRGYAPLTLCRKCGHRFECPQCTAWLVEHRFKGKLNCHHCGYSMPPPSKCPKCGEPEALVACGPGVERVAEEVSERFPEARVALLSSDLIPGLTEMRDAIHRIEAGETDIIIGTQIVAKGHHFPNLTLVGVVDGDLGLSMGADPRAGERTFQLLHQVTGRAGRAFAEGRGFIQTHLPDHPVMQAILSGDREAFLAREIEMRQRGMLPPYGRLAAIIVSARDKELAERYARDVARRAPGSDRISVLGPAEAPIFVVRGRHRWRLLVKAPREADIQGYLRAWLSITPEP
;
A
#
# COMPACT_ATOMS: atom_id res chain seq x y z
N ARG A 1 -2.55 18.88 18.43
CA ARG A 1 -3.30 20.15 18.31
C ARG A 1 -4.34 20.29 19.40
N GLY A 2 -5.24 19.30 19.64
CA GLY A 2 -6.27 19.37 20.68
C GLY A 2 -5.70 19.67 22.08
N SER A 3 -4.63 18.97 22.48
CA SER A 3 -3.95 19.20 23.77
C SER A 3 -3.36 20.62 23.89
N LEU A 4 -2.75 21.14 22.82
CA LEU A 4 -2.20 22.51 22.79
C LEU A 4 -3.29 23.57 22.70
N GLY A 5 -4.33 23.32 21.91
CA GLY A 5 -5.45 24.25 21.73
C GLY A 5 -6.57 24.10 22.75
N LYS A 6 -6.47 23.15 23.70
CA LYS A 6 -7.44 22.88 24.75
C LYS A 6 -8.87 22.66 24.24
N PHE A 7 -9.03 22.01 23.08
CA PHE A 7 -10.33 21.64 22.55
C PHE A 7 -10.48 20.10 22.45
N PRO A 8 -11.72 19.58 22.54
CA PRO A 8 -11.95 18.15 22.45
C PRO A 8 -11.65 17.64 21.02
N VAL A 9 -11.12 16.42 20.93
CA VAL A 9 -10.84 15.74 19.66
C VAL A 9 -11.46 14.35 19.71
N VAL A 10 -12.25 14.03 18.69
CA VAL A 10 -12.81 12.69 18.48
C VAL A 10 -12.06 12.03 17.33
N LEU A 11 -11.54 10.82 17.59
CA LEU A 11 -10.91 9.96 16.59
C LEU A 11 -11.83 8.78 16.35
N ALA A 12 -12.41 8.70 15.16
CA ALA A 12 -13.27 7.59 14.75
C ALA A 12 -12.58 6.74 13.68
N SER A 13 -12.52 5.44 13.89
CA SER A 13 -11.96 4.48 12.92
C SER A 13 -12.44 3.08 13.21
N ALA A 14 -12.70 2.29 12.16
CA ALA A 14 -12.89 0.85 12.27
C ALA A 14 -11.56 0.11 12.48
N THR A 15 -10.45 0.70 12.02
CA THR A 15 -9.09 0.15 12.08
C THR A 15 -8.15 1.22 12.63
N PRO A 16 -8.18 1.50 13.96
CA PRO A 16 -7.33 2.52 14.56
C PRO A 16 -5.85 2.17 14.40
N ALA A 17 -5.02 3.20 14.33
CA ALA A 17 -3.57 3.00 14.40
C ALA A 17 -3.19 2.38 15.75
N ILE A 18 -2.16 1.53 15.77
CA ILE A 18 -1.70 0.85 16.99
C ILE A 18 -1.42 1.85 18.11
N GLU A 19 -0.83 3.00 17.80
CA GLU A 19 -0.57 4.06 18.79
C GLU A 19 -1.86 4.60 19.41
N SER A 20 -2.92 4.78 18.62
CA SER A 20 -4.22 5.24 19.13
C SER A 20 -4.89 4.17 19.97
N HIS A 21 -4.83 2.90 19.52
CA HIS A 21 -5.38 1.77 20.26
C HIS A 21 -4.67 1.60 21.62
N VAL A 22 -3.34 1.64 21.64
CA VAL A 22 -2.56 1.54 22.89
C VAL A 22 -2.85 2.72 23.82
N ASN A 23 -2.95 3.95 23.32
CA ASN A 23 -3.29 5.11 24.13
C ASN A 23 -4.70 5.01 24.75
N ALA A 24 -5.65 4.40 24.03
CA ALA A 24 -6.97 4.11 24.58
C ALA A 24 -6.91 3.04 25.68
N ARG A 25 -6.17 1.95 25.46
CA ARG A 25 -6.00 0.87 26.45
C ARG A 25 -5.35 1.31 27.76
N ILE A 26 -4.40 2.23 27.70
CA ILE A 26 -3.72 2.78 28.90
C ILE A 26 -4.45 4.00 29.50
N GLY A 27 -5.68 4.29 29.05
CA GLY A 27 -6.53 5.34 29.61
C GLY A 27 -6.17 6.78 29.24
N ARG A 28 -5.26 6.99 28.27
CA ARG A 28 -4.96 8.35 27.77
C ARG A 28 -6.08 8.93 26.92
N TYR A 29 -6.84 8.07 26.23
CA TYR A 29 -8.02 8.42 25.48
C TYR A 29 -9.22 7.70 26.04
N ARG A 30 -10.36 8.38 26.14
CA ARG A 30 -11.61 7.70 26.41
C ARG A 30 -11.95 6.81 25.22
N HIS A 31 -12.17 5.52 25.47
CA HIS A 31 -12.53 4.57 24.43
C HIS A 31 -14.05 4.37 24.42
N VAL A 32 -14.63 4.49 23.23
CA VAL A 32 -16.03 4.16 22.99
C VAL A 32 -16.07 3.17 21.83
N THR A 33 -16.69 2.02 22.06
CA THR A 33 -16.87 0.98 21.06
C THR A 33 -18.28 1.02 20.52
N LEU A 34 -18.41 1.02 19.19
CA LEU A 34 -19.68 0.82 18.48
C LEU A 34 -19.78 -0.66 18.10
N PRO A 35 -20.62 -1.46 18.78
CA PRO A 35 -20.56 -2.92 18.71
C PRO A 35 -21.12 -3.51 17.42
N GLY A 36 -21.88 -2.73 16.64
CA GLY A 36 -22.52 -3.21 15.42
C GLY A 36 -22.44 -2.21 14.28
N ARG A 37 -22.79 -2.66 13.08
CA ARG A 37 -23.02 -1.79 11.94
C ARG A 37 -24.37 -1.12 12.06
N TYR A 38 -24.49 0.11 11.56
CA TYR A 38 -25.71 0.91 11.66
C TYR A 38 -26.96 0.20 11.11
N SER A 39 -26.84 -0.56 10.04
CA SER A 39 -27.94 -1.28 9.39
C SER A 39 -28.17 -2.71 9.89
N GLY A 40 -27.45 -3.17 10.91
CA GLY A 40 -27.44 -4.59 11.30
C GLY A 40 -26.78 -5.52 10.29
N ALA A 41 -26.16 -4.97 9.22
CA ALA A 41 -25.48 -5.76 8.20
C ALA A 41 -24.29 -6.52 8.79
N GLU A 42 -24.15 -7.78 8.42
CA GLU A 42 -23.00 -8.60 8.79
C GLU A 42 -21.73 -8.21 8.04
N LEU A 43 -20.58 -8.63 8.58
CA LEU A 43 -19.33 -8.51 7.85
C LEU A 43 -19.34 -9.48 6.66
N PRO A 44 -18.78 -9.07 5.49
CA PRO A 44 -18.72 -9.96 4.34
C PRO A 44 -17.86 -11.19 4.66
N ALA A 45 -18.26 -12.35 4.12
CA ALA A 45 -17.41 -13.52 4.11
C ALA A 45 -16.19 -13.26 3.23
N ILE A 46 -14.98 -13.37 3.80
CA ILE A 46 -13.72 -13.12 3.09
C ILE A 46 -13.02 -14.46 2.83
N THR A 47 -12.65 -14.70 1.58
CA THR A 47 -11.97 -15.92 1.13
C THR A 47 -10.66 -15.56 0.44
N ALA A 48 -9.57 -16.24 0.78
CA ALA A 48 -8.33 -16.15 0.01
C ALA A 48 -8.43 -17.06 -1.24
N ILE A 49 -7.91 -16.54 -2.35
CA ILE A 49 -7.59 -17.32 -3.54
C ILE A 49 -6.06 -17.49 -3.54
N ASP A 50 -5.62 -18.71 -3.29
CA ASP A 50 -4.19 -19.05 -3.30
C ASP A 50 -3.67 -19.12 -4.72
N LEU A 51 -2.95 -18.07 -5.15
CA LEU A 51 -2.40 -17.98 -6.49
C LEU A 51 -1.30 -19.02 -6.80
N ARG A 52 -0.83 -19.77 -5.80
CA ARG A 52 0.09 -20.91 -6.02
C ARG A 52 -0.67 -22.13 -6.53
N ALA A 53 -1.92 -22.29 -6.14
CA ALA A 53 -2.79 -23.42 -6.52
C ALA A 53 -3.80 -23.05 -7.62
N GLU A 54 -4.31 -21.83 -7.61
CA GLU A 54 -5.36 -21.35 -8.52
C GLU A 54 -4.86 -20.10 -9.26
N GLN A 55 -3.98 -20.32 -10.26
CA GLN A 55 -3.37 -19.24 -11.02
C GLN A 55 -4.33 -18.65 -12.07
N PRO A 56 -4.27 -17.33 -12.33
CA PRO A 56 -4.86 -16.76 -13.53
C PRO A 56 -4.28 -17.38 -14.81
N ASP A 57 -5.06 -17.39 -15.87
CA ASP A 57 -4.57 -17.76 -17.21
C ASP A 57 -3.35 -16.95 -17.64
N LYS A 58 -2.52 -17.51 -18.52
CA LYS A 58 -1.32 -16.82 -19.00
C LYS A 58 -1.66 -15.44 -19.58
N GLY A 59 -1.05 -14.40 -18.99
CA GLY A 59 -1.27 -13.01 -19.40
C GLY A 59 -2.54 -12.37 -18.81
N ARG A 60 -3.22 -13.06 -17.90
CA ARG A 60 -4.39 -12.58 -17.16
C ARG A 60 -4.03 -12.29 -15.69
N TRP A 61 -4.93 -11.61 -15.00
CA TRP A 61 -4.74 -11.14 -13.62
C TRP A 61 -5.81 -11.63 -12.66
N LEU A 62 -6.96 -12.01 -13.19
CA LEU A 62 -8.09 -12.48 -12.40
C LEU A 62 -8.11 -14.00 -12.37
N ALA A 63 -8.06 -14.58 -11.18
CA ALA A 63 -8.20 -16.01 -10.98
C ALA A 63 -9.61 -16.49 -11.40
N PRO A 64 -9.75 -17.75 -11.91
CA PRO A 64 -11.03 -18.26 -12.40
C PRO A 64 -12.18 -18.10 -11.41
N ARG A 65 -11.94 -18.37 -10.12
CA ARG A 65 -12.96 -18.23 -9.07
C ARG A 65 -13.43 -16.78 -8.90
N LEU A 66 -12.54 -15.82 -9.01
CA LEU A 66 -12.92 -14.39 -8.96
C LEU A 66 -13.75 -14.00 -10.19
N VAL A 67 -13.37 -14.48 -11.37
CA VAL A 67 -14.12 -14.26 -12.62
C VAL A 67 -15.53 -14.82 -12.50
N SER A 68 -15.70 -16.07 -12.02
CA SER A 68 -17.03 -16.66 -11.79
C SER A 68 -17.87 -15.86 -10.80
N ALA A 69 -17.25 -15.38 -9.70
CA ALA A 69 -17.94 -14.57 -8.71
C ALA A 69 -18.42 -13.22 -9.28
N ILE A 70 -17.65 -12.61 -10.19
CA ILE A 70 -18.05 -11.39 -10.90
C ILE A 70 -19.26 -11.66 -11.80
N ALA A 71 -19.24 -12.75 -12.59
CA ALA A 71 -20.36 -13.15 -13.45
C ALA A 71 -21.64 -13.33 -12.64
N GLU A 72 -21.60 -14.14 -11.56
CA GLU A 72 -22.73 -14.36 -10.66
C GLU A 72 -23.29 -13.06 -10.06
N THR A 73 -22.41 -12.09 -9.77
CA THR A 73 -22.79 -10.82 -9.18
C THR A 73 -23.51 -9.94 -10.20
N MET A 74 -23.03 -9.96 -11.46
CA MET A 74 -23.67 -9.25 -12.58
C MET A 74 -25.04 -9.84 -12.92
N GLU A 75 -25.18 -11.18 -12.96
CA GLU A 75 -26.46 -11.87 -13.20
C GLU A 75 -27.53 -11.45 -12.18
N LYS A 76 -27.12 -11.11 -10.95
CA LYS A 76 -28.01 -10.62 -9.89
C LYS A 76 -28.29 -9.10 -9.98
N GLY A 77 -27.77 -8.41 -10.99
CA GLY A 77 -27.87 -6.95 -11.11
C GLY A 77 -27.13 -6.20 -10.00
N GLN A 78 -26.12 -6.83 -9.40
CA GLN A 78 -25.33 -6.27 -8.31
C GLN A 78 -23.95 -5.80 -8.80
N GLN A 79 -23.23 -5.04 -7.95
CA GLN A 79 -21.97 -4.42 -8.31
C GLN A 79 -20.78 -5.18 -7.74
N SER A 80 -19.69 -5.22 -8.51
CA SER A 80 -18.40 -5.77 -8.12
C SER A 80 -17.34 -4.66 -8.03
N LEU A 81 -16.48 -4.69 -7.01
CA LEU A 81 -15.30 -3.83 -6.90
C LEU A 81 -14.03 -4.66 -7.04
N LEU A 82 -13.22 -4.37 -8.04
CA LEU A 82 -11.86 -4.90 -8.19
C LEU A 82 -10.87 -3.88 -7.63
N PHE A 83 -10.27 -4.24 -6.53
CA PHE A 83 -9.34 -3.37 -5.81
C PHE A 83 -7.89 -3.75 -6.10
N LEU A 84 -7.10 -2.73 -6.48
CA LEU A 84 -5.66 -2.86 -6.61
C LEU A 84 -4.97 -2.05 -5.51
N ASN A 85 -4.16 -2.73 -4.70
CA ASN A 85 -3.42 -2.09 -3.60
C ASN A 85 -2.25 -1.20 -4.08
N ARG A 86 -2.17 -0.90 -5.35
CA ARG A 86 -1.11 -0.08 -5.94
C ARG A 86 -1.52 1.39 -5.98
N ARG A 87 -0.77 2.24 -5.28
CA ARG A 87 -0.82 3.68 -5.54
C ARG A 87 -0.13 3.92 -6.89
N GLY A 88 -0.91 4.23 -7.95
CA GLY A 88 -0.37 4.78 -9.19
C GLY A 88 0.81 4.01 -9.82
N TYR A 89 0.91 2.70 -9.59
CA TYR A 89 1.89 1.87 -10.26
C TYR A 89 1.23 1.27 -11.49
N ALA A 90 1.35 1.99 -12.57
CA ALA A 90 1.33 1.35 -13.86
C ALA A 90 2.34 0.17 -13.83
N PRO A 91 2.06 -0.90 -14.57
CA PRO A 91 2.89 -2.09 -14.54
C PRO A 91 4.36 -1.77 -14.82
N LEU A 92 5.25 -2.43 -14.08
CA LEU A 92 6.68 -2.34 -14.36
C LEU A 92 6.92 -2.66 -15.84
N THR A 93 7.65 -1.79 -16.53
CA THR A 93 8.00 -2.05 -17.91
C THR A 93 9.26 -2.89 -17.96
N LEU A 94 9.21 -4.03 -18.62
CA LEU A 94 10.34 -4.91 -18.81
C LEU A 94 10.43 -5.42 -20.25
N CYS A 95 11.61 -5.89 -20.64
CA CYS A 95 11.80 -6.56 -21.91
C CYS A 95 11.34 -8.03 -21.82
N ARG A 96 10.37 -8.44 -22.63
CA ARG A 96 9.86 -9.84 -22.66
C ARG A 96 10.90 -10.87 -23.04
N LYS A 97 11.98 -10.48 -23.77
CA LYS A 97 13.03 -11.40 -24.22
C LYS A 97 14.10 -11.64 -23.16
N CYS A 98 14.62 -10.58 -22.53
CA CYS A 98 15.77 -10.71 -21.63
C CYS A 98 15.45 -10.32 -20.19
N GLY A 99 14.21 -9.95 -19.86
CA GLY A 99 13.79 -9.54 -18.51
C GLY A 99 14.37 -8.20 -18.06
N HIS A 100 15.02 -7.43 -18.93
CA HIS A 100 15.58 -6.12 -18.59
C HIS A 100 14.47 -5.19 -18.09
N ARG A 101 14.65 -4.68 -16.87
CA ARG A 101 13.73 -3.72 -16.26
C ARG A 101 14.23 -2.31 -16.51
N PHE A 102 13.30 -1.39 -16.78
CA PHE A 102 13.65 0.00 -17.04
C PHE A 102 13.75 0.76 -15.72
N GLU A 103 14.97 1.09 -15.36
CA GLU A 103 15.27 1.88 -14.16
C GLU A 103 15.25 3.36 -14.47
N CYS A 104 14.82 4.15 -13.50
CA CYS A 104 14.95 5.59 -13.57
C CYS A 104 16.44 5.98 -13.51
N PRO A 105 16.96 6.78 -14.45
CA PRO A 105 18.35 7.19 -14.42
C PRO A 105 18.72 8.07 -13.21
N GLN A 106 17.73 8.59 -12.50
CA GLN A 106 17.91 9.45 -11.32
C GLN A 106 17.53 8.76 -10.00
N CYS A 107 16.90 7.59 -10.05
CA CYS A 107 16.41 6.88 -8.87
C CYS A 107 16.63 5.38 -9.01
N THR A 108 16.73 4.64 -7.90
CA THR A 108 16.66 3.17 -7.89
C THR A 108 15.22 2.68 -7.98
N ALA A 109 14.38 3.40 -8.66
CA ALA A 109 12.98 3.04 -8.86
C ALA A 109 12.79 2.62 -10.32
N TRP A 110 11.90 1.67 -10.51
CA TRP A 110 11.53 1.23 -11.85
C TRP A 110 10.68 2.30 -12.53
N LEU A 111 10.91 2.49 -13.83
CA LEU A 111 10.02 3.27 -14.67
C LEU A 111 8.75 2.48 -14.96
N VAL A 112 7.65 3.19 -15.01
CA VAL A 112 6.31 2.66 -15.25
C VAL A 112 5.71 3.29 -16.49
N GLU A 113 5.10 2.48 -17.35
CA GLU A 113 4.42 2.97 -18.53
C GLU A 113 3.00 3.40 -18.18
N HIS A 114 2.67 4.65 -18.48
CA HIS A 114 1.29 5.12 -18.53
C HIS A 114 0.81 5.07 -19.97
N ARG A 115 0.14 3.98 -20.34
CA ARG A 115 -0.30 3.71 -21.72
C ARG A 115 -1.07 4.86 -22.35
N PHE A 116 -1.99 5.47 -21.61
CA PHE A 116 -2.75 6.63 -22.08
C PHE A 116 -1.89 7.89 -22.28
N LYS A 117 -0.70 7.95 -21.70
CA LYS A 117 0.24 9.06 -21.88
C LYS A 117 1.40 8.74 -22.81
N GLY A 118 1.57 7.46 -23.21
CA GLY A 118 2.64 7.01 -24.10
C GLY A 118 4.05 7.32 -23.59
N LYS A 119 4.24 7.33 -22.25
CA LYS A 119 5.51 7.68 -21.59
C LYS A 119 5.84 6.76 -20.44
N LEU A 120 7.13 6.50 -20.26
CA LEU A 120 7.68 5.89 -19.04
C LEU A 120 7.91 6.98 -17.99
N ASN A 121 7.39 6.81 -16.78
CA ASN A 121 7.47 7.80 -15.69
C ASN A 121 8.09 7.20 -14.43
N CYS A 122 8.85 8.01 -13.71
CA CYS A 122 9.31 7.71 -12.36
C CYS A 122 8.42 8.40 -11.33
N HIS A 123 7.72 7.64 -10.49
CA HIS A 123 6.84 8.18 -9.46
C HIS A 123 7.58 8.82 -8.26
N HIS A 124 8.91 8.65 -8.18
CA HIS A 124 9.70 9.23 -7.09
C HIS A 124 10.24 10.63 -7.40
N CYS A 125 10.68 10.85 -8.64
CA CYS A 125 11.30 12.13 -9.00
C CYS A 125 10.58 12.86 -10.14
N GLY A 126 9.56 12.24 -10.73
CA GLY A 126 8.83 12.80 -11.87
C GLY A 126 9.58 12.71 -13.22
N TYR A 127 10.72 12.03 -13.26
CA TYR A 127 11.42 11.80 -14.53
C TYR A 127 10.51 11.09 -15.52
N SER A 128 10.51 11.52 -16.78
CA SER A 128 9.68 10.98 -17.84
C SER A 128 10.48 10.85 -19.12
N MET A 129 10.28 9.74 -19.86
CA MET A 129 10.88 9.50 -21.16
C MET A 129 9.91 8.77 -22.08
N PRO A 130 10.03 8.89 -23.41
CA PRO A 130 9.30 8.05 -24.32
C PRO A 130 9.77 6.59 -24.19
N PRO A 131 8.89 5.59 -24.40
CA PRO A 131 9.31 4.19 -24.44
C PRO A 131 10.32 4.00 -25.60
N PRO A 132 11.48 3.37 -25.35
CA PRO A 132 12.44 3.13 -26.42
C PRO A 132 11.89 2.08 -27.38
N SER A 133 12.15 2.25 -28.67
CA SER A 133 11.72 1.32 -29.73
C SER A 133 12.43 -0.04 -29.67
N LYS A 134 13.57 -0.11 -29.00
CA LYS A 134 14.37 -1.33 -28.80
C LYS A 134 14.82 -1.46 -27.36
N CYS A 135 14.94 -2.70 -26.89
CA CYS A 135 15.50 -2.96 -25.57
C CYS A 135 16.97 -2.50 -25.50
N PRO A 136 17.38 -1.66 -24.56
CA PRO A 136 18.75 -1.16 -24.46
C PRO A 136 19.76 -2.27 -24.09
N LYS A 137 19.30 -3.40 -23.51
CA LYS A 137 20.15 -4.51 -23.10
C LYS A 137 20.35 -5.56 -24.19
N CYS A 138 19.31 -5.95 -24.91
CA CYS A 138 19.39 -7.04 -25.90
C CYS A 138 19.06 -6.61 -27.35
N GLY A 139 18.73 -5.34 -27.59
CA GLY A 139 18.44 -4.81 -28.93
C GLY A 139 17.08 -5.24 -29.48
N GLU A 140 16.30 -6.07 -28.81
CA GLU A 140 15.02 -6.58 -29.32
C GLU A 140 14.04 -5.44 -29.59
N PRO A 141 13.49 -5.29 -30.80
CA PRO A 141 12.50 -4.29 -31.12
C PRO A 141 11.14 -4.67 -30.50
N GLU A 142 10.33 -3.67 -30.17
CA GLU A 142 8.96 -3.84 -29.65
C GLU A 142 8.82 -4.87 -28.50
N ALA A 143 9.90 -5.06 -27.74
CA ALA A 143 9.98 -6.08 -26.71
C ALA A 143 9.49 -5.61 -25.34
N LEU A 144 9.01 -4.37 -25.24
CA LEU A 144 8.56 -3.81 -24.00
C LEU A 144 7.19 -4.34 -23.64
N VAL A 145 7.10 -4.95 -22.48
CA VAL A 145 5.85 -5.41 -21.90
C VAL A 145 5.68 -4.84 -20.51
N ALA A 146 4.48 -4.43 -20.23
CA ALA A 146 4.09 -4.03 -18.88
C ALA A 146 3.90 -5.29 -18.03
N CYS A 147 4.52 -5.35 -16.86
CA CYS A 147 4.49 -6.50 -15.95
C CYS A 147 3.77 -6.16 -14.65
N GLY A 148 2.80 -6.94 -14.29
CA GLY A 148 1.97 -6.79 -13.10
C GLY A 148 0.61 -6.14 -13.37
N PRO A 149 -0.39 -6.37 -12.49
CA PRO A 149 -1.71 -5.81 -12.66
C PRO A 149 -1.69 -4.31 -12.40
N GLY A 150 -1.91 -3.50 -13.44
CA GLY A 150 -2.32 -2.10 -13.33
C GLY A 150 -3.83 -1.98 -13.50
N VAL A 151 -4.43 -0.86 -13.08
CA VAL A 151 -5.87 -0.59 -13.26
C VAL A 151 -6.27 -0.79 -14.72
N GLU A 152 -5.45 -0.32 -15.64
CA GLU A 152 -5.65 -0.40 -17.10
C GLU A 152 -5.67 -1.85 -17.60
N ARG A 153 -4.75 -2.68 -17.11
CA ARG A 153 -4.66 -4.10 -17.49
C ARG A 153 -5.82 -4.93 -16.96
N VAL A 154 -6.22 -4.66 -15.73
CA VAL A 154 -7.42 -5.31 -15.17
C VAL A 154 -8.66 -4.84 -15.91
N ALA A 155 -8.72 -3.57 -16.31
CA ALA A 155 -9.83 -3.05 -17.12
C ALA A 155 -9.88 -3.67 -18.52
N GLU A 156 -8.74 -3.85 -19.20
CA GLU A 156 -8.66 -4.55 -20.47
C GLU A 156 -9.21 -5.98 -20.33
N GLU A 157 -8.74 -6.75 -19.34
CA GLU A 157 -9.20 -8.10 -19.09
C GLU A 157 -10.70 -8.17 -18.78
N VAL A 158 -11.20 -7.23 -17.96
CA VAL A 158 -12.63 -7.14 -17.61
C VAL A 158 -13.45 -6.84 -18.86
N SER A 159 -13.04 -5.89 -19.71
CA SER A 159 -13.75 -5.54 -20.94
C SER A 159 -13.79 -6.71 -21.96
N GLU A 160 -12.74 -7.53 -22.00
CA GLU A 160 -12.69 -8.71 -22.87
C GLU A 160 -13.58 -9.86 -22.34
N ARG A 161 -13.60 -10.07 -21.01
CA ARG A 161 -14.39 -11.15 -20.38
C ARG A 161 -15.87 -10.81 -20.22
N PHE A 162 -16.17 -9.51 -20.05
CA PHE A 162 -17.51 -8.99 -19.78
C PHE A 162 -17.81 -7.81 -20.70
N PRO A 163 -17.97 -8.03 -22.03
CA PRO A 163 -18.13 -6.95 -23.01
C PRO A 163 -19.40 -6.11 -22.78
N GLU A 164 -20.42 -6.68 -22.17
CA GLU A 164 -21.69 -6.00 -21.87
C GLU A 164 -21.65 -5.23 -20.53
N ALA A 165 -20.57 -5.37 -19.72
CA ALA A 165 -20.48 -4.75 -18.42
C ALA A 165 -20.19 -3.25 -18.52
N ARG A 166 -20.91 -2.46 -17.73
CA ARG A 166 -20.63 -1.03 -17.53
C ARG A 166 -19.51 -0.88 -16.52
N VAL A 167 -18.31 -0.53 -16.98
CA VAL A 167 -17.10 -0.46 -16.16
C VAL A 167 -16.79 0.97 -15.75
N ALA A 168 -16.51 1.21 -14.45
CA ALA A 168 -16.00 2.46 -13.94
C ALA A 168 -14.57 2.33 -13.42
N LEU A 169 -13.68 3.23 -13.85
CA LEU A 169 -12.29 3.29 -13.39
C LEU A 169 -12.13 4.42 -12.36
N LEU A 170 -11.81 4.07 -11.11
CA LEU A 170 -11.59 5.03 -10.02
C LEU A 170 -10.11 5.04 -9.59
N SER A 171 -9.32 5.85 -10.27
CA SER A 171 -7.92 6.07 -9.93
C SER A 171 -7.57 7.55 -10.02
N SER A 172 -6.84 8.07 -9.04
CA SER A 172 -6.36 9.45 -9.02
C SER A 172 -5.48 9.84 -10.23
N ASP A 173 -4.89 8.85 -10.89
CA ASP A 173 -4.03 9.06 -12.03
C ASP A 173 -4.80 9.14 -13.37
N LEU A 174 -6.04 8.60 -13.38
CA LEU A 174 -6.89 8.52 -14.57
C LEU A 174 -7.97 9.59 -14.58
N ILE A 175 -8.42 10.05 -13.42
CA ILE A 175 -9.46 11.07 -13.30
C ILE A 175 -8.79 12.41 -13.00
N PRO A 176 -8.79 13.37 -13.93
CA PRO A 176 -8.00 14.58 -13.81
C PRO A 176 -8.57 15.63 -12.86
N GLY A 177 -9.83 15.52 -12.43
CA GLY A 177 -10.49 16.54 -11.64
C GLY A 177 -11.43 16.02 -10.54
N LEU A 178 -11.78 16.92 -9.60
CA LEU A 178 -12.71 16.61 -8.50
C LEU A 178 -14.15 16.46 -9.00
N THR A 179 -14.53 17.17 -10.06
CA THR A 179 -15.86 17.12 -10.66
C THR A 179 -16.11 15.78 -11.31
N GLU A 180 -15.20 15.37 -12.19
CA GLU A 180 -15.26 14.09 -12.90
C GLU A 180 -15.27 12.91 -11.91
N MET A 181 -14.54 13.05 -10.79
CA MET A 181 -14.55 12.06 -9.73
C MET A 181 -15.91 11.97 -9.05
N ARG A 182 -16.55 13.10 -8.76
CA ARG A 182 -17.90 13.14 -8.17
C ARG A 182 -18.93 12.53 -9.12
N ASP A 183 -18.89 12.87 -10.39
CA ASP A 183 -19.82 12.34 -11.39
C ASP A 183 -19.67 10.82 -11.55
N ALA A 184 -18.44 10.30 -11.53
CA ALA A 184 -18.20 8.86 -11.53
C ALA A 184 -18.78 8.17 -10.29
N ILE A 185 -18.62 8.77 -9.11
CA ILE A 185 -19.17 8.25 -7.86
C ILE A 185 -20.70 8.27 -7.90
N HIS A 186 -21.33 9.34 -8.34
CA HIS A 186 -22.78 9.43 -8.46
C HIS A 186 -23.37 8.37 -9.39
N ARG A 187 -22.73 8.10 -10.54
CA ARG A 187 -23.16 7.02 -11.45
C ARG A 187 -23.05 5.64 -10.78
N ILE A 188 -22.01 5.40 -9.98
CA ILE A 188 -21.89 4.14 -9.25
C ILE A 188 -22.99 4.03 -8.18
N GLU A 189 -23.26 5.10 -7.43
CA GLU A 189 -24.33 5.15 -6.41
C GLU A 189 -25.72 4.96 -7.03
N ALA A 190 -25.94 5.47 -8.24
CA ALA A 190 -27.17 5.30 -9.01
C ALA A 190 -27.33 3.89 -9.62
N GLY A 191 -26.32 2.99 -9.52
CA GLY A 191 -26.38 1.66 -10.11
C GLY A 191 -26.14 1.61 -11.61
N GLU A 192 -25.55 2.67 -12.18
CA GLU A 192 -25.22 2.76 -13.61
C GLU A 192 -23.88 2.07 -13.96
N THR A 193 -23.31 1.36 -13.02
CA THR A 193 -22.02 0.68 -13.14
C THR A 193 -22.16 -0.76 -12.62
N ASP A 194 -21.61 -1.73 -13.31
CA ASP A 194 -21.62 -3.14 -12.89
C ASP A 194 -20.28 -3.54 -12.24
N ILE A 195 -19.17 -3.07 -12.82
CA ILE A 195 -17.82 -3.39 -12.30
C ILE A 195 -17.04 -2.10 -12.06
N ILE A 196 -16.59 -1.92 -10.83
CA ILE A 196 -15.75 -0.81 -10.41
C ILE A 196 -14.31 -1.32 -10.31
N ILE A 197 -13.36 -0.66 -10.97
CA ILE A 197 -11.94 -0.99 -10.85
C ILE A 197 -11.23 0.22 -10.25
N GLY A 198 -10.57 0.02 -9.12
CA GLY A 198 -9.98 1.18 -8.46
C GLY A 198 -8.86 0.89 -7.47
N THR A 199 -8.23 1.98 -7.02
CA THR A 199 -7.15 1.98 -6.04
C THR A 199 -7.64 2.53 -4.70
N GLN A 200 -6.75 3.06 -3.88
CA GLN A 200 -7.06 3.51 -2.51
C GLN A 200 -8.21 4.54 -2.40
N ILE A 201 -8.58 5.20 -3.48
CA ILE A 201 -9.67 6.18 -3.47
C ILE A 201 -11.01 5.52 -3.18
N VAL A 202 -11.23 4.30 -3.70
CA VAL A 202 -12.44 3.51 -3.45
C VAL A 202 -12.52 2.97 -2.02
N ALA A 203 -11.41 2.95 -1.29
CA ALA A 203 -11.37 2.51 0.11
C ALA A 203 -11.95 3.56 1.08
N LYS A 204 -12.16 4.81 0.66
CA LYS A 204 -12.52 5.93 1.55
C LYS A 204 -13.90 6.53 1.25
N GLY A 205 -14.69 6.63 2.29
CA GLY A 205 -15.80 7.61 2.38
C GLY A 205 -17.08 7.39 1.56
N HIS A 206 -17.09 6.55 0.53
CA HIS A 206 -18.25 6.40 -0.36
C HIS A 206 -19.16 5.24 0.07
N HIS A 207 -20.44 5.37 -0.18
CA HIS A 207 -21.44 4.34 0.06
C HIS A 207 -21.98 3.83 -1.28
N PHE A 208 -21.73 2.55 -1.58
CA PHE A 208 -22.23 1.90 -2.79
C PHE A 208 -23.28 0.84 -2.39
N PRO A 209 -24.57 1.16 -2.47
CA PRO A 209 -25.63 0.28 -1.95
C PRO A 209 -25.67 -1.10 -2.60
N ASN A 210 -25.41 -1.16 -3.91
CA ASN A 210 -25.46 -2.39 -4.70
C ASN A 210 -24.16 -3.19 -4.72
N LEU A 211 -23.12 -2.73 -4.00
CA LEU A 211 -21.81 -3.40 -3.96
C LEU A 211 -21.85 -4.62 -3.03
N THR A 212 -21.86 -5.80 -3.62
CA THR A 212 -21.90 -7.08 -2.89
C THR A 212 -20.65 -7.94 -3.05
N LEU A 213 -19.81 -7.65 -4.06
CA LEU A 213 -18.55 -8.35 -4.28
C LEU A 213 -17.36 -7.39 -4.23
N VAL A 214 -16.35 -7.76 -3.47
CA VAL A 214 -15.03 -7.10 -3.49
C VAL A 214 -13.97 -8.13 -3.83
N GLY A 215 -13.26 -7.91 -4.93
CA GLY A 215 -12.06 -8.69 -5.33
C GLY A 215 -10.80 -7.87 -5.14
N VAL A 216 -9.90 -8.31 -4.28
CA VAL A 216 -8.55 -7.74 -4.17
C VAL A 216 -7.62 -8.49 -5.12
N VAL A 217 -7.12 -7.81 -6.15
CA VAL A 217 -6.33 -8.44 -7.23
C VAL A 217 -4.90 -8.77 -6.78
N ASP A 218 -4.33 -7.97 -5.85
CA ASP A 218 -2.98 -8.17 -5.30
C ASP A 218 -3.01 -7.89 -3.79
N GLY A 219 -3.16 -8.93 -3.00
CA GLY A 219 -3.18 -8.86 -1.53
C GLY A 219 -1.78 -8.74 -0.89
N ASP A 220 -0.72 -9.10 -1.62
CA ASP A 220 0.63 -9.26 -1.08
C ASP A 220 1.44 -7.97 -1.07
N LEU A 221 1.01 -6.98 -1.84
CA LEU A 221 1.76 -5.76 -2.09
C LEU A 221 1.96 -5.05 -0.80
N GLY A 222 2.11 -4.96 0.13
CA GLY A 222 2.40 -4.29 1.41
C GLY A 222 3.15 -5.21 2.36
N LEU A 223 2.95 -6.53 2.19
CA LEU A 223 3.54 -7.54 3.06
C LEU A 223 5.01 -7.80 2.74
N SER A 224 5.38 -7.64 1.47
CA SER A 224 6.75 -7.87 0.97
C SER A 224 7.73 -6.73 1.27
N MET A 225 7.28 -5.61 1.82
CA MET A 225 8.12 -4.43 2.08
C MET A 225 8.76 -4.48 3.47
N GLY A 226 9.67 -5.41 3.72
CA GLY A 226 10.31 -5.66 5.02
C GLY A 226 11.05 -4.48 5.69
N ALA A 227 11.08 -3.31 5.08
CA ALA A 227 11.76 -2.12 5.62
C ALA A 227 10.84 -1.15 6.39
N ASP A 228 9.51 -1.29 6.27
CA ASP A 228 8.54 -0.46 6.99
C ASP A 228 7.94 -1.26 8.17
N PRO A 229 8.21 -0.88 9.42
CA PRO A 229 7.66 -1.55 10.59
C PRO A 229 6.13 -1.45 10.70
N ARG A 230 5.48 -0.64 9.86
CA ARG A 230 4.03 -0.50 9.78
C ARG A 230 3.40 -1.19 8.58
N ALA A 231 4.18 -1.93 7.80
CA ALA A 231 3.69 -2.56 6.57
C ALA A 231 2.50 -3.49 6.84
N GLY A 232 2.61 -4.37 7.84
CA GLY A 232 1.53 -5.27 8.25
C GLY A 232 0.27 -4.53 8.71
N GLU A 233 0.43 -3.55 9.60
CA GLU A 233 -0.67 -2.71 10.07
C GLU A 233 -1.40 -2.01 8.92
N ARG A 234 -0.66 -1.37 8.01
CA ARG A 234 -1.25 -0.65 6.88
C ARG A 234 -1.96 -1.59 5.91
N THR A 235 -1.39 -2.76 5.65
CA THR A 235 -2.00 -3.76 4.79
C THR A 235 -3.29 -4.28 5.41
N PHE A 236 -3.27 -4.64 6.70
CA PHE A 236 -4.46 -5.04 7.43
C PHE A 236 -5.55 -3.96 7.37
N GLN A 237 -5.23 -2.72 7.72
CA GLN A 237 -6.18 -1.61 7.70
C GLN A 237 -6.81 -1.42 6.34
N LEU A 238 -6.00 -1.44 5.28
CA LEU A 238 -6.46 -1.22 3.91
C LEU A 238 -7.36 -2.35 3.43
N LEU A 239 -6.92 -3.59 3.55
CA LEU A 239 -7.68 -4.74 3.09
C LEU A 239 -8.98 -4.92 3.89
N HIS A 240 -8.94 -4.74 5.21
CA HIS A 240 -10.13 -4.77 6.05
C HIS A 240 -11.14 -3.66 5.69
N GLN A 241 -10.68 -2.45 5.38
CA GLN A 241 -11.55 -1.35 4.95
C GLN A 241 -12.19 -1.61 3.59
N VAL A 242 -11.42 -2.16 2.65
CA VAL A 242 -11.88 -2.42 1.28
C VAL A 242 -12.85 -3.60 1.25
N THR A 243 -12.48 -4.73 1.83
CA THR A 243 -13.38 -5.91 1.87
C THR A 243 -14.65 -5.61 2.64
N GLY A 244 -14.56 -4.86 3.75
CA GLY A 244 -15.71 -4.40 4.51
C GLY A 244 -16.65 -3.44 3.77
N ARG A 245 -16.45 -3.16 2.49
CA ARG A 245 -17.41 -2.38 1.67
C ARG A 245 -18.53 -3.22 1.07
N ALA A 246 -18.26 -4.50 0.84
CA ALA A 246 -19.30 -5.41 0.34
C ALA A 246 -20.43 -5.57 1.37
N GLY A 247 -21.67 -5.67 0.88
CA GLY A 247 -22.83 -6.00 1.70
C GLY A 247 -23.20 -4.96 2.76
N ARG A 248 -23.06 -3.67 2.48
CA ARG A 248 -23.43 -2.62 3.43
C ARG A 248 -24.91 -2.28 3.49
N ALA A 249 -25.66 -2.65 2.46
CA ALA A 249 -27.09 -2.44 2.43
C ALA A 249 -27.84 -3.70 2.89
N PHE A 250 -28.58 -4.36 2.01
CA PHE A 250 -29.49 -5.46 2.39
C PHE A 250 -29.05 -6.84 1.86
N ALA A 251 -27.94 -6.90 1.12
CA ALA A 251 -27.45 -8.16 0.55
C ALA A 251 -26.17 -8.62 1.26
N GLU A 252 -25.98 -9.95 1.35
CA GLU A 252 -24.76 -10.54 1.86
C GLU A 252 -23.55 -10.15 1.00
N GLY A 253 -22.51 -9.64 1.67
CA GLY A 253 -21.28 -9.28 1.01
C GLY A 253 -20.30 -10.44 0.92
N ARG A 254 -19.56 -10.50 -0.20
CA ARG A 254 -18.46 -11.47 -0.39
C ARG A 254 -17.17 -10.71 -0.70
N GLY A 255 -16.06 -11.18 -0.12
CA GLY A 255 -14.73 -10.66 -0.38
C GLY A 255 -13.79 -11.76 -0.87
N PHE A 256 -13.09 -11.54 -1.97
CA PHE A 256 -12.01 -12.42 -2.43
C PHE A 256 -10.69 -11.68 -2.40
N ILE A 257 -9.63 -12.33 -1.90
CA ILE A 257 -8.28 -11.78 -1.90
C ILE A 257 -7.36 -12.74 -2.62
N GLN A 258 -6.88 -12.34 -3.78
CA GLN A 258 -5.84 -13.07 -4.51
C GLN A 258 -4.49 -12.84 -3.83
N THR A 259 -3.81 -13.91 -3.44
CA THR A 259 -2.56 -13.84 -2.66
C THR A 259 -1.67 -15.07 -2.92
N HIS A 260 -0.36 -14.88 -2.91
CA HIS A 260 0.64 -15.96 -2.85
C HIS A 260 1.02 -16.31 -1.39
N LEU A 261 0.51 -15.53 -0.43
CA LEU A 261 0.85 -15.61 0.99
C LEU A 261 -0.39 -15.85 1.88
N PRO A 262 -1.25 -16.86 1.58
CA PRO A 262 -2.48 -17.07 2.35
C PRO A 262 -2.19 -17.37 3.83
N ASP A 263 -1.04 -17.99 4.14
CA ASP A 263 -0.63 -18.35 5.49
C ASP A 263 0.01 -17.20 6.27
N HIS A 264 0.21 -16.04 5.63
CA HIS A 264 0.80 -14.87 6.30
C HIS A 264 -0.12 -14.39 7.44
N PRO A 265 0.42 -14.07 8.63
CA PRO A 265 -0.38 -13.73 9.81
C PRO A 265 -1.37 -12.58 9.61
N VAL A 266 -1.01 -11.58 8.82
CA VAL A 266 -1.90 -10.47 8.45
C VAL A 266 -3.06 -10.98 7.60
N MET A 267 -2.79 -11.87 6.64
CA MET A 267 -3.81 -12.46 5.79
C MET A 267 -4.79 -13.31 6.62
N GLN A 268 -4.27 -14.18 7.48
CA GLN A 268 -5.09 -15.00 8.36
C GLN A 268 -5.99 -14.17 9.27
N ALA A 269 -5.49 -13.05 9.79
CA ALA A 269 -6.29 -12.13 10.60
C ALA A 269 -7.42 -11.44 9.81
N ILE A 270 -7.20 -11.16 8.52
CA ILE A 270 -8.22 -10.59 7.64
C ILE A 270 -9.30 -11.65 7.33
N LEU A 271 -8.89 -12.88 7.03
CA LEU A 271 -9.78 -13.99 6.69
C LEU A 271 -10.66 -14.42 7.87
N SER A 272 -10.10 -14.45 9.07
CA SER A 272 -10.83 -14.76 10.30
C SER A 272 -11.75 -13.64 10.76
N GLY A 273 -11.55 -12.41 10.28
CA GLY A 273 -12.23 -11.23 10.78
C GLY A 273 -11.82 -10.82 12.21
N ASP A 274 -10.86 -11.52 12.81
CA ASP A 274 -10.42 -11.27 14.19
C ASP A 274 -9.42 -10.11 14.28
N ARG A 275 -9.97 -8.91 14.29
CA ARG A 275 -9.20 -7.66 14.45
C ARG A 275 -8.44 -7.62 15.79
N GLU A 276 -9.04 -8.11 16.87
CA GLU A 276 -8.44 -8.01 18.20
C GLU A 276 -7.22 -8.94 18.30
N ALA A 277 -7.27 -10.14 17.74
CA ALA A 277 -6.10 -11.02 17.66
C ALA A 277 -4.97 -10.40 16.83
N PHE A 278 -5.29 -9.73 15.71
CA PHE A 278 -4.31 -8.99 14.93
C PHE A 278 -3.65 -7.88 15.77
N LEU A 279 -4.46 -7.04 16.44
CA LEU A 279 -3.95 -5.93 17.26
C LEU A 279 -3.08 -6.44 18.41
N ALA A 280 -3.50 -7.51 19.08
CA ALA A 280 -2.74 -8.11 20.17
C ALA A 280 -1.36 -8.59 19.72
N ARG A 281 -1.30 -9.31 18.61
CA ARG A 281 -0.05 -9.80 18.01
C ARG A 281 0.88 -8.67 17.57
N GLU A 282 0.33 -7.67 16.90
CA GLU A 282 1.09 -6.51 16.43
C GLU A 282 1.66 -5.71 17.59
N ILE A 283 0.88 -5.54 18.67
CA ILE A 283 1.30 -4.89 19.91
C ILE A 283 2.46 -5.66 20.55
N GLU A 284 2.32 -6.97 20.69
CA GLU A 284 3.37 -7.82 21.27
C GLU A 284 4.68 -7.74 20.47
N MET A 285 4.60 -7.82 19.14
CA MET A 285 5.75 -7.69 18.26
C MET A 285 6.45 -6.34 18.44
N ARG A 286 5.68 -5.25 18.49
CA ARG A 286 6.23 -3.90 18.69
C ARG A 286 6.80 -3.70 20.09
N GLN A 287 6.20 -4.28 21.09
CA GLN A 287 6.70 -4.24 22.46
C GLN A 287 8.04 -4.96 22.57
N ARG A 288 8.12 -6.20 22.08
CA ARG A 288 9.38 -6.98 22.03
C ARG A 288 10.46 -6.27 21.22
N GLY A 289 10.06 -5.70 20.07
CA GLY A 289 10.94 -4.97 19.19
C GLY A 289 11.32 -3.57 19.64
N MET A 290 10.79 -3.06 20.75
CA MET A 290 10.92 -1.65 21.16
C MET A 290 10.58 -0.68 20.01
N LEU A 291 9.53 -0.99 19.25
CA LEU A 291 9.03 -0.17 18.16
C LEU A 291 7.92 0.78 18.67
N PRO A 292 7.61 1.89 17.97
CA PRO A 292 6.51 2.75 18.36
C PRO A 292 5.19 1.98 18.49
N PRO A 293 4.39 2.20 19.58
CA PRO A 293 4.48 3.27 20.56
C PRO A 293 5.34 2.97 21.80
N TYR A 294 6.00 1.83 21.88
CA TYR A 294 6.80 1.41 23.05
C TYR A 294 8.21 1.94 23.04
N GLY A 295 8.72 2.30 21.87
CA GLY A 295 9.97 2.99 21.67
C GLY A 295 9.82 4.18 20.73
N ARG A 296 10.93 4.81 20.43
CA ARG A 296 11.09 5.89 19.47
C ARG A 296 12.06 5.48 18.38
N LEU A 297 11.76 5.84 17.16
CA LEU A 297 12.65 5.63 16.02
C LEU A 297 12.95 6.97 15.36
N ALA A 298 14.20 7.15 14.98
CA ALA A 298 14.62 8.23 14.09
C ALA A 298 15.52 7.66 13.01
N ALA A 299 15.46 8.23 11.81
CA ALA A 299 16.35 7.85 10.71
C ALA A 299 17.22 9.05 10.33
N ILE A 300 18.52 8.86 10.31
CA ILE A 300 19.46 9.79 9.70
C ILE A 300 19.71 9.28 8.28
N ILE A 301 19.45 10.14 7.29
CA ILE A 301 19.69 9.84 5.88
C ILE A 301 20.85 10.68 5.39
N VAL A 302 21.96 10.03 5.08
CA VAL A 302 23.09 10.63 4.40
C VAL A 302 22.89 10.47 2.90
N SER A 303 23.07 11.54 2.12
CA SER A 303 22.91 11.44 0.68
C SER A 303 23.93 12.31 -0.08
N ALA A 304 24.56 11.72 -1.10
CA ALA A 304 25.44 12.43 -2.03
C ALA A 304 25.23 11.93 -3.46
N ARG A 305 25.72 12.69 -4.47
CA ARG A 305 25.74 12.23 -5.86
C ARG A 305 26.75 11.12 -6.05
N ASP A 306 27.88 11.22 -5.39
CA ASP A 306 28.89 10.16 -5.37
C ASP A 306 28.50 9.10 -4.33
N LYS A 307 28.47 7.84 -4.78
CA LYS A 307 28.07 6.70 -3.95
C LYS A 307 29.06 6.44 -2.82
N GLU A 308 30.36 6.45 -3.15
CA GLU A 308 31.42 6.13 -2.20
C GLU A 308 31.57 7.23 -1.14
N LEU A 309 31.40 8.47 -1.56
CA LEU A 309 31.39 9.61 -0.64
C LEU A 309 30.24 9.52 0.36
N ALA A 310 29.02 9.20 -0.13
CA ALA A 310 27.86 8.99 0.74
C ALA A 310 28.07 7.89 1.75
N GLU A 311 28.65 6.76 1.31
CA GLU A 311 28.95 5.64 2.18
C GLU A 311 30.00 5.95 3.23
N ARG A 312 31.14 6.51 2.82
CA ARG A 312 32.21 6.91 3.74
C ARG A 312 31.72 7.87 4.79
N TYR A 313 31.01 8.92 4.37
CA TYR A 313 30.45 9.90 5.29
C TYR A 313 29.42 9.26 6.23
N ALA A 314 28.55 8.36 5.75
CA ALA A 314 27.62 7.64 6.61
C ALA A 314 28.32 6.78 7.66
N ARG A 315 29.43 6.14 7.32
CA ARG A 315 30.28 5.40 8.28
C ARG A 315 30.96 6.33 9.28
N ASP A 316 31.41 7.51 8.84
CA ASP A 316 31.99 8.52 9.74
C ASP A 316 30.95 9.05 10.72
N VAL A 317 29.75 9.33 10.26
CA VAL A 317 28.60 9.71 11.10
C VAL A 317 28.35 8.60 12.13
N ALA A 318 28.29 7.34 11.70
CA ALA A 318 28.05 6.21 12.59
C ALA A 318 29.09 6.09 13.71
N ARG A 319 30.37 6.23 13.37
CA ARG A 319 31.47 6.13 14.33
C ARG A 319 31.48 7.23 15.40
N ARG A 320 30.86 8.38 15.09
CA ARG A 320 30.75 9.51 16.01
C ARG A 320 29.49 9.45 16.87
N ALA A 321 28.67 8.41 16.73
CA ALA A 321 27.50 8.26 17.57
C ALA A 321 27.88 8.23 19.05
N PRO A 322 27.31 9.10 19.90
CA PRO A 322 27.60 9.09 21.32
C PRO A 322 27.23 7.73 21.93
N GLY A 323 28.09 7.21 22.80
CA GLY A 323 27.80 5.99 23.55
C GLY A 323 26.56 6.15 24.41
N SER A 324 25.73 5.11 24.45
CA SER A 324 24.50 5.11 25.25
C SER A 324 24.06 3.68 25.55
N ASP A 325 23.75 3.38 26.79
CA ASP A 325 23.18 2.09 27.22
C ASP A 325 21.69 1.96 26.85
N ARG A 326 21.05 3.06 26.50
CA ARG A 326 19.60 3.12 26.22
C ARG A 326 19.26 3.36 24.78
N ILE A 327 20.16 3.95 24.00
CA ILE A 327 19.94 4.30 22.58
C ILE A 327 20.85 3.48 21.71
N SER A 328 20.29 2.74 20.78
CA SER A 328 21.03 1.96 19.81
C SER A 328 20.99 2.60 18.43
N VAL A 329 22.13 2.56 17.75
CA VAL A 329 22.29 3.02 16.38
C VAL A 329 22.55 1.82 15.49
N LEU A 330 21.73 1.61 14.49
CA LEU A 330 21.83 0.51 13.52
C LEU A 330 22.21 1.06 12.15
N GLY A 331 23.09 0.38 11.48
CA GLY A 331 23.61 0.80 10.17
C GLY A 331 25.06 1.36 10.27
N PRO A 332 25.55 2.04 9.21
CA PRO A 332 24.81 2.46 8.02
C PRO A 332 24.45 1.30 7.09
N ALA A 333 23.29 1.40 6.47
CA ALA A 333 22.81 0.51 5.43
C ALA A 333 22.20 1.33 4.27
N GLU A 334 22.13 0.75 3.09
CA GLU A 334 21.43 1.37 1.97
C GLU A 334 19.97 1.69 2.38
N ALA A 335 19.52 2.90 2.06
CA ALA A 335 18.14 3.27 2.34
C ALA A 335 17.17 2.43 1.48
N PRO A 336 15.92 2.18 1.91
CA PRO A 336 14.94 1.41 1.14
C PRO A 336 14.72 1.90 -0.29
N ILE A 337 14.88 3.22 -0.51
CA ILE A 337 15.03 3.80 -1.85
C ILE A 337 16.44 4.36 -1.91
N PHE A 338 17.33 3.57 -2.49
CA PHE A 338 18.75 3.84 -2.43
C PHE A 338 19.17 5.08 -3.23
N VAL A 339 18.62 5.28 -4.44
CA VAL A 339 18.88 6.50 -5.23
C VAL A 339 17.59 7.29 -5.41
N VAL A 340 17.65 8.59 -5.14
CA VAL A 340 16.55 9.54 -5.38
C VAL A 340 17.13 10.81 -6.00
N ARG A 341 16.64 11.20 -7.18
CA ARG A 341 17.09 12.40 -7.92
C ARG A 341 18.61 12.41 -8.12
N GLY A 342 19.19 11.26 -8.48
CA GLY A 342 20.62 11.10 -8.72
C GLY A 342 21.49 11.14 -7.46
N ARG A 343 20.91 11.07 -6.26
CA ARG A 343 21.66 11.02 -5.00
C ARG A 343 21.56 9.64 -4.37
N HIS A 344 22.67 9.02 -4.06
CA HIS A 344 22.79 7.77 -3.30
C HIS A 344 22.51 8.04 -1.82
N ARG A 345 21.74 7.16 -1.16
CA ARG A 345 21.19 7.37 0.18
C ARG A 345 21.55 6.23 1.11
N TRP A 346 22.22 6.56 2.20
CA TRP A 346 22.54 5.67 3.30
C TRP A 346 21.73 6.02 4.53
N ARG A 347 21.27 5.03 5.27
CA ARG A 347 20.42 5.19 6.43
C ARG A 347 21.09 4.66 7.69
N LEU A 348 21.06 5.48 8.75
CA LEU A 348 21.27 5.08 10.12
C LEU A 348 19.91 5.09 10.83
N LEU A 349 19.58 4.03 11.54
CA LEU A 349 18.34 3.94 12.30
C LEU A 349 18.67 4.03 13.78
N VAL A 350 18.16 5.07 14.44
CA VAL A 350 18.31 5.31 15.87
C VAL A 350 17.07 4.78 16.56
N LYS A 351 17.27 3.90 17.55
CA LYS A 351 16.22 3.26 18.32
C LYS A 351 16.42 3.58 19.79
N ALA A 352 15.37 4.04 20.45
CA ALA A 352 15.41 4.47 21.84
C ALA A 352 14.15 4.04 22.60
N PRO A 353 14.22 3.80 23.93
CA PRO A 353 13.04 3.70 24.77
C PRO A 353 12.21 4.99 24.70
N ARG A 354 10.94 4.87 25.03
CA ARG A 354 9.99 6.00 24.95
C ARG A 354 10.40 7.20 25.81
N GLU A 355 10.98 6.93 26.97
CA GLU A 355 11.39 7.91 27.98
C GLU A 355 12.74 8.57 27.64
N ALA A 356 13.51 8.02 26.72
CA ALA A 356 14.79 8.58 26.34
C ALA A 356 14.62 9.88 25.53
N ASP A 357 15.47 10.86 25.79
CA ASP A 357 15.54 12.08 24.98
C ASP A 357 16.30 11.85 23.67
N ILE A 358 15.63 11.21 22.72
CA ILE A 358 16.19 10.96 21.38
C ILE A 358 16.53 12.27 20.66
N GLN A 359 15.81 13.37 20.94
CA GLN A 359 16.07 14.65 20.30
C GLN A 359 17.36 15.29 20.81
N GLY A 360 17.58 15.25 22.11
CA GLY A 360 18.83 15.71 22.72
C GLY A 360 20.02 14.88 22.23
N TYR A 361 19.87 13.56 22.19
CA TYR A 361 20.87 12.65 21.65
C TYR A 361 21.23 12.98 20.21
N LEU A 362 20.25 13.16 19.34
CA LEU A 362 20.48 13.50 17.93
C LEU A 362 21.14 14.86 17.76
N ARG A 363 20.75 15.87 18.55
CA ARG A 363 21.41 17.20 18.52
C ARG A 363 22.88 17.09 18.93
N ALA A 364 23.17 16.42 20.02
CA ALA A 364 24.53 16.21 20.48
C ALA A 364 25.37 15.44 19.45
N TRP A 365 24.80 14.41 18.83
CA TRP A 365 25.49 13.68 17.79
C TRP A 365 25.78 14.50 16.54
N LEU A 366 24.78 15.22 16.04
CA LEU A 366 24.93 16.02 14.81
C LEU A 366 25.85 17.21 15.00
N SER A 367 25.97 17.78 16.22
CA SER A 367 26.89 18.89 16.51
C SER A 367 28.38 18.49 16.44
N ILE A 368 28.71 17.23 16.67
CA ILE A 368 30.09 16.68 16.55
C ILE A 368 30.37 16.04 15.19
N THR A 369 29.37 16.01 14.33
CA THR A 369 29.50 15.47 12.96
C THR A 369 30.02 16.57 12.04
N PRO A 370 31.13 16.36 11.31
CA PRO A 370 31.65 17.36 10.40
C PRO A 370 30.64 17.72 9.32
N GLU A 371 30.70 18.94 8.82
CA GLU A 371 29.88 19.31 7.65
C GLU A 371 30.25 18.43 6.44
N PRO A 372 29.26 18.06 5.60
CA PRO A 372 29.46 17.15 4.48
C PRO A 372 30.30 17.73 3.33
#